data_9d5735aa9110ff7c695b3941f5c2785e
#
_entry.id   9d5735aa9110ff7c695b3941f5c2785e
#
_cell.length_a   1.000
_cell.length_b   1.000
_cell.length_c   1.000
_cell.angle_alpha   90.00
_cell.angle_beta   90.00
_cell.angle_gamma   90.00
#
_symmetry.space_group_name_H-M   'P 1'
#
loop_
_entity.id
_entity.type
_entity.pdbx_description
1 polymer ?
#
loop_
_entity_poly.entity_id
_entity_poly.type
_entity_poly.pdbx_seq_one_letter_code
_entity_poly.pdbx_strand_id
1 'polypeptide(L)'
;MISLGTGEEKVYVLKKHWLYFLGIPLILTLLTGGALIPWALYRLARYYFDEIVVTNQKFHIRVGLINKAVASTPLKNINNVTFQQGLLGRIFNYGTINVHSAALLGVSSYSYICNPELTKATIEQAIANQATKVTLV
;
A
#
# COMPACT_ATOMS: atom_id res chain seq x y z
N MET A 1 5.77 -6.14 12.12
CA MET A 1 4.73 -5.37 12.83
C MET A 1 5.15 -3.91 12.86
N ILE A 2 4.25 -3.01 12.47
CA ILE A 2 4.46 -1.56 12.60
C ILE A 2 4.16 -1.20 14.05
N SER A 3 5.11 -0.50 14.71
CA SER A 3 4.88 0.04 16.05
C SER A 3 3.96 1.27 15.95
N LEU A 4 2.84 1.21 16.62
CA LEU A 4 1.87 2.29 16.70
C LEU A 4 2.23 3.22 17.87
N GLY A 5 2.01 4.52 17.70
CA GLY A 5 2.14 5.50 18.78
C GLY A 5 1.00 5.41 19.80
N THR A 6 1.14 6.10 20.91
CA THR A 6 0.13 6.14 21.97
C THR A 6 -1.16 6.78 21.42
N GLY A 7 -2.28 6.04 21.46
CA GLY A 7 -3.57 6.50 20.95
C GLY A 7 -3.78 6.33 19.43
N GLU A 8 -2.88 5.63 18.75
CA GLU A 8 -3.07 5.28 17.34
C GLU A 8 -3.86 3.96 17.20
N GLU A 9 -4.97 4.00 16.48
CA GLU A 9 -5.77 2.83 16.14
C GLU A 9 -5.65 2.52 14.65
N LYS A 10 -5.53 1.23 14.31
CA LYS A 10 -5.53 0.78 12.91
C LYS A 10 -6.92 0.94 12.33
N VAL A 11 -7.05 1.80 11.32
CA VAL A 11 -8.29 1.97 10.58
C VAL A 11 -8.37 0.97 9.44
N TYR A 12 -7.29 0.79 8.70
CA TYR A 12 -7.26 -0.09 7.54
C TYR A 12 -5.85 -0.60 7.24
N VAL A 13 -5.78 -1.87 6.82
CA VAL A 13 -4.53 -2.50 6.36
C VAL A 13 -4.68 -2.78 4.86
N LEU A 14 -3.84 -2.16 4.05
CA LEU A 14 -3.83 -2.36 2.61
C LEU A 14 -3.25 -3.74 2.30
N LYS A 15 -4.03 -4.54 1.59
CA LYS A 15 -3.59 -5.86 1.12
C LYS A 15 -3.19 -5.79 -0.34
N LYS A 16 -2.03 -6.37 -0.65
CA LYS A 16 -1.59 -6.56 -2.04
C LYS A 16 -2.37 -7.71 -2.67
N HIS A 17 -2.66 -7.59 -3.95
CA HIS A 17 -3.38 -8.61 -4.70
C HIS A 17 -2.45 -9.80 -5.02
N TRP A 18 -2.97 -11.02 -4.98
CA TRP A 18 -2.22 -12.26 -5.25
C TRP A 18 -1.61 -12.32 -6.67
N LEU A 19 -2.17 -11.62 -7.62
CA LEU A 19 -1.61 -11.47 -8.97
C LEU A 19 -0.21 -10.83 -8.98
N TYR A 20 0.16 -10.09 -7.94
CA TYR A 20 1.53 -9.60 -7.79
C TYR A 20 2.54 -10.75 -7.79
N PHE A 21 2.16 -11.88 -7.23
CA PHE A 21 3.00 -13.08 -7.14
C PHE A 21 2.79 -14.04 -8.30
N LEU A 22 1.51 -14.37 -8.61
CA LEU A 22 1.20 -15.42 -9.59
C LEU A 22 1.23 -14.96 -11.06
N GLY A 23 1.15 -13.66 -11.34
CA GLY A 23 1.09 -13.16 -12.71
C GLY A 23 2.35 -13.48 -13.53
N ILE A 24 3.10 -12.45 -13.89
CA ILE A 24 4.31 -12.55 -14.72
C ILE A 24 5.37 -13.54 -14.16
N PRO A 25 5.63 -13.61 -12.81
CA PRO A 25 6.66 -14.51 -12.30
C PRO A 25 6.38 -15.99 -12.54
N LEU A 26 5.13 -16.43 -12.40
CA LEU A 26 4.78 -17.83 -12.60
C LEU A 26 4.94 -18.24 -14.07
N ILE A 27 4.48 -17.41 -14.98
CA ILE A 27 4.59 -17.68 -16.42
C ILE A 27 6.05 -17.76 -16.84
N LEU A 28 6.88 -16.82 -16.38
CA LEU A 28 8.30 -16.80 -16.70
C LEU A 28 9.06 -18.01 -16.11
N THR A 29 8.74 -18.43 -14.90
CA THR A 29 9.36 -19.61 -14.27
C THR A 29 8.99 -20.89 -15.00
N LEU A 30 7.75 -20.98 -15.50
CA LEU A 30 7.32 -22.13 -16.28
C LEU A 30 8.05 -22.20 -17.63
N LEU A 31 8.21 -21.05 -18.31
CA LEU A 31 8.90 -20.95 -19.61
C LEU A 31 10.40 -21.27 -19.54
N THR A 32 11.03 -20.96 -18.41
CA THR A 32 12.48 -21.16 -18.21
C THR A 32 12.86 -22.48 -17.53
N GLY A 33 11.90 -23.42 -17.41
CA GLY A 33 12.15 -24.72 -16.80
C GLY A 33 12.63 -24.64 -15.33
N GLY A 34 12.22 -23.60 -14.61
CA GLY A 34 12.52 -23.45 -13.17
C GLY A 34 13.77 -22.62 -12.84
N ALA A 35 14.54 -22.14 -13.81
CA ALA A 35 15.75 -21.35 -13.57
C ALA A 35 15.48 -20.04 -12.78
N LEU A 36 14.23 -19.52 -12.82
CA LEU A 36 13.84 -18.32 -12.12
C LEU A 36 13.20 -18.56 -10.74
N ILE A 37 13.28 -19.76 -10.20
CA ILE A 37 12.75 -20.10 -8.87
C ILE A 37 13.30 -19.15 -7.77
N PRO A 38 14.61 -18.84 -7.68
CA PRO A 38 15.13 -17.94 -6.66
C PRO A 38 14.52 -16.53 -6.76
N TRP A 39 14.31 -16.05 -7.98
CA TRP A 39 13.67 -14.75 -8.20
C TRP A 39 12.17 -14.75 -7.82
N ALA A 40 11.45 -15.83 -8.12
CA ALA A 40 10.06 -16.00 -7.73
C ALA A 40 9.91 -16.09 -6.19
N LEU A 41 10.81 -16.79 -5.51
CA LEU A 41 10.86 -16.85 -4.04
C LEU A 41 11.15 -15.48 -3.41
N TYR A 42 12.07 -14.71 -3.97
CA TYR A 42 12.35 -13.33 -3.53
C TYR A 42 11.09 -12.45 -3.67
N ARG A 43 10.38 -12.58 -4.78
CA ARG A 43 9.15 -11.82 -5.03
C ARG A 43 8.00 -12.24 -4.11
N LEU A 44 7.90 -13.53 -3.80
CA LEU A 44 6.97 -14.05 -2.80
C LEU A 44 7.27 -13.50 -1.40
N ALA A 45 8.53 -13.52 -1.01
CA ALA A 45 8.94 -12.94 0.27
C ALA A 45 8.56 -11.46 0.36
N ARG A 46 8.82 -10.67 -0.66
CA ARG A 46 8.39 -9.25 -0.71
C ARG A 46 6.89 -9.06 -0.56
N TYR A 47 6.08 -9.95 -1.13
CA TYR A 47 4.63 -9.89 -0.98
C TYR A 47 4.19 -9.99 0.48
N TYR A 48 4.82 -10.84 1.28
CA TYR A 48 4.49 -11.02 2.69
C TYR A 48 5.07 -9.94 3.62
N PHE A 49 6.20 -9.31 3.24
CA PHE A 49 6.90 -8.36 4.11
C PHE A 49 6.51 -6.89 3.89
N ASP A 50 5.89 -6.56 2.77
CA ASP A 50 5.40 -5.21 2.53
C ASP A 50 4.07 -5.00 3.27
N GLU A 51 4.03 -4.12 4.24
CA GLU A 51 2.86 -3.79 5.05
C GLU A 51 2.56 -2.28 4.95
N ILE A 52 1.34 -1.94 4.59
CA ILE A 52 0.85 -0.56 4.54
C ILE A 52 -0.35 -0.47 5.47
N VAL A 53 -0.28 0.41 6.45
CA VAL A 53 -1.32 0.57 7.47
C VAL A 53 -1.76 2.03 7.54
N VAL A 54 -3.05 2.24 7.45
CA VAL A 54 -3.69 3.53 7.71
C VAL A 54 -4.21 3.52 9.15
N THR A 55 -3.73 4.47 9.93
CA THR A 55 -4.22 4.70 11.29
C THR A 55 -5.10 5.95 11.33
N ASN A 56 -5.68 6.23 12.47
CA ASN A 56 -6.46 7.45 12.69
C ASN A 56 -5.64 8.75 12.65
N GLN A 57 -4.29 8.67 12.69
CA GLN A 57 -3.42 9.84 12.76
C GLN A 57 -2.37 9.87 11.64
N LYS A 58 -1.89 8.72 11.21
CA LYS A 58 -0.76 8.60 10.28
C LYS A 58 -1.00 7.52 9.23
N PHE A 59 -0.32 7.71 8.13
CA PHE A 59 -0.17 6.71 7.08
C PHE A 59 1.20 6.05 7.23
N HIS A 60 1.23 4.80 7.68
CA HIS A 60 2.44 4.04 7.90
C HIS A 60 2.73 3.13 6.73
N ILE A 61 3.96 3.17 6.28
CA ILE A 61 4.47 2.35 5.20
C ILE A 61 5.67 1.57 5.71
N ARG A 62 5.64 0.28 5.48
CA ARG A 62 6.79 -0.59 5.69
C ARG A 62 7.03 -1.38 4.43
N VAL A 63 8.12 -1.10 3.77
CA VAL A 63 8.52 -1.74 2.51
C VAL A 63 9.93 -2.28 2.64
N GLY A 64 10.15 -3.48 2.11
CA GLY A 64 11.45 -4.09 1.96
C GLY A 64 11.71 -5.29 2.84
N LEU A 65 12.44 -6.26 2.25
CA LEU A 65 12.85 -7.51 2.89
C LEU A 65 14.21 -7.36 3.58
N ILE A 66 15.19 -6.82 2.89
CA ILE A 66 16.57 -6.66 3.35
C ILE A 66 16.80 -5.24 3.88
N ASN A 67 16.46 -4.22 3.08
CA ASN A 67 16.45 -2.82 3.50
C ASN A 67 15.03 -2.42 3.90
N LYS A 68 14.78 -2.34 5.19
CA LYS A 68 13.48 -1.92 5.72
C LYS A 68 13.38 -0.39 5.65
N ALA A 69 12.57 0.11 4.73
CA ALA A 69 12.15 1.49 4.73
C ALA A 69 10.83 1.60 5.50
N VAL A 70 10.84 2.35 6.58
CA VAL A 70 9.65 2.68 7.37
C VAL A 70 9.42 4.18 7.20
N ALA A 71 8.33 4.55 6.60
CA ALA A 71 7.90 5.93 6.50
C ALA A 71 6.54 6.09 7.19
N SER A 72 6.39 7.15 7.95
CA SER A 72 5.11 7.52 8.56
C SER A 72 4.80 8.97 8.21
N THR A 73 3.69 9.18 7.52
CA THR A 73 3.23 10.51 7.12
C THR A 73 1.96 10.84 7.89
N PRO A 74 1.91 11.97 8.62
CA PRO A 74 0.67 12.42 9.24
C PRO A 74 -0.42 12.62 8.19
N LEU A 75 -1.65 12.19 8.49
CA LEU A 75 -2.78 12.32 7.55
C LEU A 75 -3.04 13.77 7.14
N LYS A 76 -2.80 14.72 8.04
CA LYS A 76 -2.90 16.16 7.76
C LYS A 76 -1.98 16.66 6.65
N ASN A 77 -0.90 15.95 6.36
CA ASN A 77 0.06 16.31 5.31
C ASN A 77 -0.25 15.61 3.97
N ILE A 78 -1.30 14.81 3.89
CA ILE A 78 -1.76 14.18 2.66
C ILE A 78 -2.68 15.15 1.95
N ASN A 79 -2.28 15.61 0.76
CA ASN A 79 -3.02 16.58 -0.02
C ASN A 79 -4.10 15.92 -0.88
N ASN A 80 -3.78 14.76 -1.46
CA ASN A 80 -4.69 14.05 -2.36
C ASN A 80 -4.34 12.57 -2.44
N VAL A 81 -5.35 11.74 -2.70
CA VAL A 81 -5.20 10.31 -2.95
C VAL A 81 -5.87 9.99 -4.27
N THR A 82 -5.09 9.46 -5.21
CA THR A 82 -5.60 9.04 -6.51
C THR A 82 -5.39 7.54 -6.71
N PHE A 83 -6.21 6.89 -7.52
CA PHE A 83 -5.97 5.52 -7.92
C PHE A 83 -5.98 5.38 -9.44
N GLN A 84 -5.24 4.42 -9.93
CA GLN A 84 -5.18 4.05 -11.34
C GLN A 84 -5.43 2.56 -11.47
N GLN A 85 -6.28 2.20 -12.41
CA GLN A 85 -6.69 0.83 -12.65
C GLN A 85 -6.73 0.55 -14.15
N GLY A 86 -5.86 -0.36 -14.62
CA GLY A 86 -5.88 -0.82 -16.00
C GLY A 86 -7.01 -1.81 -16.27
N LEU A 87 -7.17 -2.25 -17.51
CA LEU A 87 -8.23 -3.19 -17.92
C LEU A 87 -8.18 -4.50 -17.11
N LEU A 88 -7.02 -5.11 -16.97
CA LEU A 88 -6.85 -6.31 -16.15
C LEU A 88 -7.08 -6.01 -14.64
N GLY A 89 -6.70 -4.82 -14.20
CA GLY A 89 -6.96 -4.37 -12.85
C GLY A 89 -8.46 -4.29 -12.54
N ARG A 90 -9.27 -3.86 -13.50
CA ARG A 90 -10.74 -3.84 -13.35
C ARG A 90 -11.35 -5.23 -13.25
N ILE A 91 -10.89 -6.18 -14.08
CA ILE A 91 -11.39 -7.56 -14.08
C ILE A 91 -11.04 -8.24 -12.76
N PHE A 92 -9.81 -8.08 -12.27
CA PHE A 92 -9.30 -8.74 -11.06
C PHE A 92 -9.36 -7.87 -9.80
N ASN A 93 -9.93 -6.66 -9.89
CA ASN A 93 -10.13 -5.72 -8.80
C ASN A 93 -8.84 -5.34 -8.04
N TYR A 94 -7.79 -5.02 -8.79
CA TYR A 94 -6.54 -4.47 -8.24
C TYR A 94 -6.13 -3.19 -8.98
N GLY A 95 -5.33 -2.36 -8.34
CA GLY A 95 -4.84 -1.11 -8.95
C GLY A 95 -3.63 -0.53 -8.22
N THR A 96 -3.21 0.64 -8.67
CA THR A 96 -2.15 1.43 -8.06
C THR A 96 -2.77 2.63 -7.35
N ILE A 97 -2.41 2.84 -6.09
CA ILE A 97 -2.79 4.01 -5.32
C ILE A 97 -1.61 4.96 -5.25
N ASN A 98 -1.86 6.22 -5.55
CA ASN A 98 -0.88 7.30 -5.44
C ASN A 98 -1.31 8.23 -4.30
N VAL A 99 -0.46 8.37 -3.31
CA VAL A 99 -0.64 9.28 -2.19
C VAL A 99 0.25 10.50 -2.39
N HIS A 100 -0.36 11.66 -2.53
CA HIS A 100 0.31 12.93 -2.70
C HIS A 100 0.43 13.61 -1.33
N SER A 101 1.67 13.82 -0.88
CA SER A 101 1.96 14.43 0.42
C SER A 101 2.79 15.70 0.27
N ALA A 102 2.55 16.68 1.13
CA ALA A 102 3.38 17.89 1.25
C ALA A 102 4.74 17.62 1.92
N ALA A 103 4.96 16.43 2.47
CA ALA A 103 6.24 16.04 3.05
C ALA A 103 7.29 15.77 1.97
N LEU A 104 8.57 15.75 2.36
CA LEU A 104 9.76 15.61 1.50
C LEU A 104 9.76 14.40 0.54
N LEU A 105 8.85 13.44 0.70
CA LEU A 105 8.74 12.24 -0.14
C LEU A 105 7.84 12.44 -1.38
N GLY A 106 7.15 13.57 -1.52
CA GLY A 106 6.32 13.88 -2.69
C GLY A 106 5.19 12.87 -2.91
N VAL A 107 5.20 12.22 -4.08
CA VAL A 107 4.20 11.22 -4.48
C VAL A 107 4.70 9.82 -4.16
N SER A 108 3.94 9.08 -3.38
CA SER A 108 4.20 7.67 -3.08
C SER A 108 3.20 6.78 -3.81
N SER A 109 3.69 5.90 -4.67
CA SER A 109 2.87 5.00 -5.49
C SER A 109 2.92 3.56 -4.96
N TYR A 110 1.76 2.97 -4.78
CA TYR A 110 1.59 1.60 -4.27
C TYR A 110 0.80 0.76 -5.27
N SER A 111 1.50 -0.15 -5.93
CA SER A 111 0.93 -1.01 -6.97
C SER A 111 0.34 -2.31 -6.41
N TYR A 112 -0.58 -2.90 -7.16
CA TYR A 112 -1.25 -4.17 -6.85
C TYR A 112 -2.03 -4.17 -5.52
N ILE A 113 -2.65 -3.05 -5.19
CA ILE A 113 -3.55 -2.96 -4.03
C ILE A 113 -4.91 -3.55 -4.39
N CYS A 114 -5.45 -4.41 -3.52
CA CYS A 114 -6.81 -4.93 -3.65
C CYS A 114 -7.83 -3.81 -3.44
N ASN A 115 -8.91 -3.84 -4.21
CA ASN A 115 -10.03 -2.89 -4.07
C ASN A 115 -9.55 -1.42 -3.99
N PRO A 116 -8.89 -0.87 -5.02
CA PRO A 116 -8.25 0.43 -4.94
C PRO A 116 -9.25 1.57 -4.70
N GLU A 117 -10.47 1.44 -5.20
CA GLU A 117 -11.55 2.40 -4.97
C GLU A 117 -11.96 2.46 -3.50
N LEU A 118 -12.23 1.30 -2.90
CA LEU A 118 -12.55 1.21 -1.47
C LEU A 118 -11.41 1.71 -0.60
N THR A 119 -10.18 1.36 -0.96
CA THR A 119 -8.99 1.80 -0.23
C THR A 119 -8.82 3.32 -0.29
N LYS A 120 -9.03 3.93 -1.46
CA LYS A 120 -9.04 5.39 -1.60
C LYS A 120 -10.10 6.02 -0.70
N ALA A 121 -11.35 5.54 -0.78
CA ALA A 121 -12.45 6.06 0.02
C ALA A 121 -12.17 5.97 1.54
N THR A 122 -11.58 4.85 1.99
CA THR A 122 -11.21 4.65 3.40
C THR A 122 -10.12 5.64 3.85
N ILE A 123 -9.12 5.90 3.00
CA ILE A 123 -8.06 6.87 3.31
C ILE A 123 -8.64 8.29 3.38
N GLU A 124 -9.48 8.68 2.42
CA GLU A 124 -10.12 9.99 2.40
C GLU A 124 -11.03 10.19 3.62
N GLN A 125 -11.77 9.15 4.02
CA GLN A 125 -12.59 9.19 5.23
C GLN A 125 -11.73 9.35 6.50
N ALA A 126 -10.58 8.68 6.58
CA ALA A 126 -9.66 8.84 7.70
C ALA A 126 -9.10 10.27 7.79
N ILE A 127 -8.79 10.87 6.64
CA ILE A 127 -8.33 12.27 6.55
C ILE A 127 -9.44 13.22 7.02
N ALA A 128 -10.69 13.04 6.55
CA ALA A 128 -11.83 13.87 6.92
C ALA A 128 -12.14 13.78 8.43
N ASN A 129 -12.12 12.58 8.99
CA ASN A 129 -12.34 12.36 10.42
C ASN A 129 -11.27 13.05 11.28
N GLN A 130 -10.01 13.06 10.82
CA GLN A 130 -8.94 13.75 11.54
C GLN A 130 -9.12 15.28 11.46
N ALA A 131 -9.51 15.82 10.31
CA ALA A 131 -9.78 17.26 10.16
C ALA A 131 -10.91 17.72 11.09
N THR A 132 -11.97 16.94 11.22
CA THR A 132 -13.09 17.23 12.13
C THR A 132 -12.65 17.21 13.60
N LYS A 133 -11.81 16.29 14.02
CA LYS A 133 -11.28 16.24 15.40
C LYS A 133 -10.45 17.50 15.75
N VAL A 134 -9.68 18.01 14.80
CA VAL A 134 -8.84 19.20 15.01
C VAL A 134 -9.71 20.47 15.14
N THR A 135 -10.86 20.52 14.50
CA THR A 135 -11.75 21.70 14.54
C THR A 135 -12.57 21.80 15.83
N LEU A 136 -12.72 20.68 16.57
CA LEU A 136 -13.50 20.60 17.81
C LEU A 136 -12.67 20.82 19.09
N VAL A 137 -11.39 21.08 18.95
CA VAL A 137 -10.44 21.41 20.05
C VAL A 137 -10.02 22.87 19.94
#